data_1a71b29e73d12d55f8c4d569a7db6cea
#
_entry.id   1a71b29e73d12d55f8c4d569a7db6cea
#
_cell.length_a   1.000
_cell.length_b   1.000
_cell.length_c   1.000
_cell.angle_alpha   90.00
_cell.angle_beta   90.00
_cell.angle_gamma   90.00
#
_symmetry.space_group_name_H-M   'P 1'
#
loop_
_entity.id
_entity.type
_entity.pdbx_description
1 polymer ?
#
loop_
_entity_poly.entity_id
_entity_poly.type
_entity_poly.pdbx_seq_one_letter_code
_entity_poly.pdbx_strand_id
1 'polypeptide(L)'
;EHRYRANLAAKGPQVKLGNDHEYAKALENLIVKKRYSPSAALAAIRNGKKSFRTSICPRTLYNYIANGVLACEKKDLPLKGKQKRRNRSRKEQIQKRVSCGTSIEYRPAEVDHRVSFGHWEMDTVYTSKKDRLKPTLLVLTERCSRQEMIIRMRDRTSGSVVRALNALERSMGAAKFSKVFQTITVDNGSEFSDFEGMEKSALRKRKARTKVYYCHAHRSYERGSNENANKLIRRHFPKGTDLSKVSVQQVAMVETWINDYPRRILGWKTSNMIFRPWFDRQ
;
A
#
# COMPACT_ATOMS: atom_id res chain seq x y z
N GLU A 1 -37.07 -32.09 20.99
CA GLU A 1 -36.23 -31.47 19.94
C GLU A 1 -35.74 -30.06 20.34
N HIS A 2 -36.59 -29.19 20.89
CA HIS A 2 -36.22 -27.85 21.35
C HIS A 2 -35.17 -27.86 22.48
N ARG A 3 -35.30 -28.74 23.47
CA ARG A 3 -34.31 -28.94 24.55
C ARG A 3 -33.00 -29.48 24.01
N TYR A 4 -33.05 -30.40 23.07
CA TYR A 4 -31.84 -30.97 22.43
C TYR A 4 -31.05 -29.91 21.65
N ARG A 5 -31.73 -29.06 20.86
CA ARG A 5 -31.10 -27.93 20.14
C ARG A 5 -30.54 -26.89 21.10
N ALA A 6 -31.23 -26.56 22.17
CA ALA A 6 -30.73 -25.66 23.22
C ALA A 6 -29.48 -26.21 23.92
N ASN A 7 -29.46 -27.52 24.24
CA ASN A 7 -28.30 -28.17 24.82
C ASN A 7 -27.13 -28.30 23.83
N LEU A 8 -27.38 -28.49 22.55
CA LEU A 8 -26.36 -28.44 21.50
C LEU A 8 -25.77 -27.04 21.32
N ALA A 9 -26.58 -25.99 21.42
CA ALA A 9 -26.13 -24.59 21.35
C ALA A 9 -25.31 -24.19 22.61
N ALA A 10 -25.58 -24.83 23.76
CA ALA A 10 -24.82 -24.66 25.01
C ALA A 10 -23.52 -25.48 25.05
N LYS A 11 -23.39 -26.50 24.18
CA LYS A 11 -22.18 -27.33 24.08
C LYS A 11 -21.13 -26.60 23.24
N GLY A 12 -20.02 -26.26 23.83
CA GLY A 12 -18.86 -25.71 23.18
C GLY A 12 -18.02 -24.84 24.11
N PRO A 13 -16.78 -24.51 23.72
CA PRO A 13 -15.99 -23.61 24.54
C PRO A 13 -16.63 -22.22 24.55
N GLN A 14 -16.70 -21.63 25.76
CA GLN A 14 -17.21 -20.26 25.91
C GLN A 14 -16.52 -19.28 24.97
N VAL A 15 -17.28 -18.27 24.51
CA VAL A 15 -16.75 -17.22 23.67
C VAL A 15 -15.63 -16.49 24.42
N LYS A 16 -14.38 -16.56 23.89
CA LYS A 16 -13.19 -15.98 24.54
C LYS A 16 -13.28 -14.46 24.74
N LEU A 17 -14.12 -13.77 23.97
CA LEU A 17 -14.38 -12.34 24.15
C LEU A 17 -15.18 -12.09 25.45
N GLY A 18 -15.99 -13.05 25.90
CA GLY A 18 -16.69 -13.03 27.18
C GLY A 18 -17.23 -11.63 27.52
N ASN A 19 -16.79 -11.13 28.67
CA ASN A 19 -17.17 -9.82 29.21
C ASN A 19 -16.17 -8.69 28.79
N ASP A 20 -15.18 -8.96 27.92
CA ASP A 20 -14.22 -7.93 27.46
C ASP A 20 -14.83 -7.10 26.31
N HIS A 21 -15.86 -6.34 26.64
CA HIS A 21 -16.57 -5.48 25.69
C HIS A 21 -15.67 -4.39 25.09
N GLU A 22 -14.66 -3.93 25.85
CA GLU A 22 -13.72 -2.94 25.35
C GLU A 22 -12.84 -3.51 24.23
N TYR A 23 -12.37 -4.75 24.38
CA TYR A 23 -11.61 -5.45 23.37
C TYR A 23 -12.44 -5.69 22.09
N ALA A 24 -13.70 -6.13 22.26
CA ALA A 24 -14.63 -6.31 21.15
C ALA A 24 -14.85 -5.00 20.39
N LYS A 25 -15.17 -3.90 21.08
CA LYS A 25 -15.35 -2.56 20.48
C LYS A 25 -14.08 -2.05 19.79
N ALA A 26 -12.90 -2.32 20.34
CA ALA A 26 -11.63 -1.95 19.72
C ALA A 26 -11.42 -2.69 18.39
N LEU A 27 -11.70 -4.00 18.34
CA LEU A 27 -11.63 -4.79 17.11
C LEU A 27 -12.63 -4.32 16.06
N GLU A 28 -13.88 -4.09 16.44
CA GLU A 28 -14.93 -3.58 15.56
C GLU A 28 -14.57 -2.21 14.96
N ASN A 29 -14.06 -1.30 15.79
CA ASN A 29 -13.61 0.02 15.31
C ASN A 29 -12.47 -0.09 14.29
N LEU A 30 -11.47 -0.96 14.54
CA LEU A 30 -10.38 -1.19 13.63
C LEU A 30 -10.84 -1.82 12.31
N ILE A 31 -11.77 -2.77 12.35
CA ILE A 31 -12.25 -3.47 11.16
C ILE A 31 -13.23 -2.60 10.36
N VAL A 32 -14.26 -2.07 11.00
CA VAL A 32 -15.34 -1.33 10.33
C VAL A 32 -14.91 0.09 9.97
N LYS A 33 -14.49 0.88 10.97
CA LYS A 33 -14.16 2.30 10.75
C LYS A 33 -12.79 2.46 10.11
N LYS A 34 -11.75 1.79 10.62
CA LYS A 34 -10.40 1.89 10.09
C LYS A 34 -10.11 0.94 8.93
N ARG A 35 -11.07 0.12 8.50
CA ARG A 35 -10.95 -0.81 7.35
C ARG A 35 -9.73 -1.74 7.42
N TYR A 36 -9.32 -2.13 8.63
CA TYR A 36 -8.23 -3.07 8.83
C TYR A 36 -8.71 -4.51 8.53
N SER A 37 -7.80 -5.35 8.06
CA SER A 37 -8.09 -6.80 8.06
C SER A 37 -8.09 -7.33 9.51
N PRO A 38 -8.81 -8.42 9.81
CA PRO A 38 -8.82 -8.98 11.15
C PRO A 38 -7.42 -9.23 11.73
N SER A 39 -6.51 -9.76 10.92
CA SER A 39 -5.13 -9.97 11.36
C SER A 39 -4.37 -8.67 11.65
N ALA A 40 -4.59 -7.63 10.85
CA ALA A 40 -3.98 -6.31 11.09
C ALA A 40 -4.60 -5.60 12.31
N ALA A 41 -5.91 -5.79 12.56
CA ALA A 41 -6.57 -5.26 13.74
C ALA A 41 -5.98 -5.88 15.03
N LEU A 42 -5.79 -7.19 15.06
CA LEU A 42 -5.14 -7.88 16.18
C LEU A 42 -3.70 -7.40 16.39
N ALA A 43 -2.96 -7.20 15.31
CA ALA A 43 -1.60 -6.68 15.38
C ALA A 43 -1.56 -5.23 15.88
N ALA A 44 -2.48 -4.38 15.42
CA ALA A 44 -2.59 -3.00 15.86
C ALA A 44 -2.89 -2.91 17.38
N ILE A 45 -3.77 -3.76 17.90
CA ILE A 45 -4.05 -3.84 19.33
C ILE A 45 -2.80 -4.27 20.10
N ARG A 46 -2.10 -5.30 19.62
CA ARG A 46 -0.88 -5.82 20.27
C ARG A 46 0.25 -4.79 20.29
N ASN A 47 0.38 -4.00 19.24
CA ASN A 47 1.38 -2.95 19.14
C ASN A 47 0.96 -1.64 19.82
N GLY A 48 -0.30 -1.54 20.24
CA GLY A 48 -0.86 -0.38 20.91
C GLY A 48 -0.44 -0.27 22.36
N LYS A 49 -0.65 0.92 22.95
CA LYS A 49 -0.35 1.17 24.36
C LYS A 49 -1.39 0.56 25.33
N LYS A 50 -2.60 0.27 24.85
CA LYS A 50 -3.69 -0.29 25.66
C LYS A 50 -3.58 -1.81 25.74
N SER A 51 -3.44 -2.35 26.93
CA SER A 51 -3.50 -3.80 27.17
C SER A 51 -4.95 -4.23 27.44
N PHE A 52 -5.30 -5.43 27.00
CA PHE A 52 -6.59 -6.04 27.21
C PHE A 52 -6.40 -7.38 27.93
N ARG A 53 -7.40 -7.80 28.70
CA ARG A 53 -7.38 -9.10 29.41
C ARG A 53 -7.46 -10.28 28.44
N THR A 54 -8.16 -10.08 27.31
CA THR A 54 -8.44 -11.11 26.32
C THR A 54 -7.45 -11.05 25.17
N SER A 55 -7.04 -12.23 24.68
CA SER A 55 -6.26 -12.36 23.44
C SER A 55 -6.85 -13.49 22.59
N ILE A 56 -7.07 -13.24 21.31
CA ILE A 56 -7.57 -14.22 20.35
C ILE A 56 -6.68 -14.30 19.12
N CYS A 57 -6.66 -15.47 18.47
CA CYS A 57 -5.92 -15.66 17.22
C CYS A 57 -6.76 -15.19 16.01
N PRO A 58 -6.12 -14.95 14.85
CA PRO A 58 -6.84 -14.52 13.64
C PRO A 58 -7.96 -15.47 13.23
N ARG A 59 -7.76 -16.79 13.34
CA ARG A 59 -8.77 -17.80 13.00
C ARG A 59 -10.03 -17.66 13.87
N THR A 60 -9.85 -17.50 15.18
CA THR A 60 -10.95 -17.25 16.11
C THR A 60 -11.72 -15.98 15.76
N LEU A 61 -10.99 -14.89 15.43
CA LEU A 61 -11.63 -13.63 15.03
C LEU A 61 -12.45 -13.77 13.75
N TYR A 62 -11.94 -14.48 12.73
CA TYR A 62 -12.71 -14.76 11.51
C TYR A 62 -13.97 -15.61 11.81
N ASN A 63 -13.88 -16.61 12.70
CA ASN A 63 -15.03 -17.41 13.09
C ASN A 63 -16.07 -16.55 13.83
N TYR A 64 -15.65 -15.66 14.74
CA TYR A 64 -16.56 -14.76 15.44
C TYR A 64 -17.28 -13.79 14.50
N ILE A 65 -16.60 -13.27 13.49
CA ILE A 65 -17.23 -12.45 12.44
C ILE A 65 -18.22 -13.29 11.61
N ALA A 66 -17.85 -14.53 11.28
CA ALA A 66 -18.70 -15.41 10.50
C ALA A 66 -19.99 -15.82 11.24
N ASN A 67 -19.90 -15.97 12.56
CA ASN A 67 -21.00 -16.42 13.45
C ASN A 67 -21.77 -15.26 14.09
N GLY A 68 -21.50 -14.00 13.73
CA GLY A 68 -22.21 -12.84 14.26
C GLY A 68 -21.96 -12.51 15.72
N VAL A 69 -20.82 -12.96 16.30
CA VAL A 69 -20.41 -12.66 17.67
C VAL A 69 -19.97 -11.19 17.82
N LEU A 70 -19.53 -10.57 16.73
CA LEU A 70 -19.12 -9.17 16.65
C LEU A 70 -20.05 -8.41 15.71
N ALA A 71 -20.20 -7.11 15.92
CA ALA A 71 -21.03 -6.25 15.07
C ALA A 71 -20.44 -5.96 13.67
N CYS A 72 -19.33 -6.62 13.31
CA CYS A 72 -18.73 -6.53 11.97
C CYS A 72 -19.13 -7.74 11.12
N GLU A 73 -19.35 -7.50 9.82
CA GLU A 73 -19.81 -8.50 8.86
C GLU A 73 -18.74 -8.83 7.81
N LYS A 74 -18.99 -9.90 7.04
CA LYS A 74 -18.11 -10.29 5.90
C LYS A 74 -17.93 -9.18 4.87
N LYS A 75 -18.93 -8.29 4.71
CA LYS A 75 -18.84 -7.12 3.80
C LYS A 75 -17.81 -6.08 4.23
N ASP A 76 -17.51 -6.00 5.54
CA ASP A 76 -16.55 -5.05 6.11
C ASP A 76 -15.10 -5.53 5.92
N LEU A 77 -14.92 -6.80 5.57
CA LEU A 77 -13.61 -7.37 5.32
C LEU A 77 -13.01 -6.90 3.98
N PRO A 78 -11.68 -6.82 3.83
CA PRO A 78 -11.01 -6.32 2.61
C PRO A 78 -11.45 -7.00 1.32
N LEU A 79 -11.76 -8.30 1.36
CA LEU A 79 -12.22 -9.07 0.19
C LEU A 79 -13.75 -9.11 0.07
N LYS A 80 -14.49 -8.48 0.99
CA LYS A 80 -15.97 -8.44 1.00
C LYS A 80 -16.61 -9.83 0.80
N GLY A 81 -16.01 -10.87 1.36
CA GLY A 81 -16.46 -12.25 1.21
C GLY A 81 -16.23 -12.89 -0.17
N LYS A 82 -15.64 -12.18 -1.12
CA LYS A 82 -15.35 -12.72 -2.46
C LYS A 82 -14.15 -13.65 -2.42
N GLN A 83 -14.33 -14.89 -2.87
CA GLN A 83 -13.20 -15.78 -3.11
C GLN A 83 -12.39 -15.31 -4.33
N LYS A 84 -11.06 -15.35 -4.22
CA LYS A 84 -10.19 -15.13 -5.39
C LYS A 84 -10.43 -16.29 -6.38
N ARG A 85 -11.00 -15.98 -7.56
CA ARG A 85 -10.91 -16.90 -8.67
C ARG A 85 -9.44 -17.09 -9.04
N ARG A 86 -8.95 -18.35 -9.07
CA ARG A 86 -7.65 -18.68 -9.66
C ARG A 86 -7.70 -18.29 -11.13
N ASN A 87 -6.98 -17.27 -11.53
CA ASN A 87 -6.79 -16.98 -12.95
C ASN A 87 -5.99 -18.13 -13.58
N ARG A 88 -6.57 -18.77 -14.60
CA ARG A 88 -5.84 -19.66 -15.50
C ARG A 88 -4.68 -18.88 -16.12
N SER A 89 -3.54 -19.54 -16.30
CA SER A 89 -2.32 -19.00 -16.89
C SER A 89 -2.62 -18.16 -18.15
N ARG A 90 -2.17 -16.92 -18.16
CA ARG A 90 -2.10 -16.12 -19.39
C ARG A 90 -1.00 -16.70 -20.27
N LYS A 91 -1.29 -16.86 -21.58
CA LYS A 91 -0.29 -17.16 -22.60
C LYS A 91 0.86 -16.13 -22.48
N GLU A 92 2.10 -16.59 -22.56
CA GLU A 92 3.27 -15.73 -22.63
C GLU A 92 3.14 -14.77 -23.80
N GLN A 93 3.10 -13.47 -23.47
CA GLN A 93 3.14 -12.43 -24.49
C GLN A 93 4.60 -12.08 -24.75
N ILE A 94 4.95 -11.96 -26.03
CA ILE A 94 6.28 -11.58 -26.52
C ILE A 94 6.76 -10.32 -25.78
N GLN A 95 7.97 -10.40 -25.21
CA GLN A 95 8.60 -9.30 -24.50
C GLN A 95 8.87 -8.14 -25.47
N LYS A 96 8.18 -7.03 -25.28
CA LYS A 96 8.59 -5.77 -25.92
C LYS A 96 9.79 -5.22 -25.14
N ARG A 97 10.85 -4.82 -25.86
CA ARG A 97 12.00 -4.12 -25.28
C ARG A 97 11.55 -2.86 -24.55
N VAL A 98 12.31 -2.47 -23.53
CA VAL A 98 12.14 -1.18 -22.84
C VAL A 98 12.17 -0.07 -23.90
N SER A 99 11.13 0.76 -23.93
CA SER A 99 10.94 1.77 -24.97
C SER A 99 11.77 3.05 -24.75
N CYS A 100 12.23 3.27 -23.52
CA CYS A 100 13.03 4.44 -23.12
C CYS A 100 13.78 4.15 -21.79
N GLY A 101 14.84 4.91 -21.53
CA GLY A 101 15.59 4.89 -20.29
C GLY A 101 16.42 3.62 -20.03
N THR A 102 16.83 3.41 -18.80
CA THR A 102 17.70 2.30 -18.37
C THR A 102 16.87 1.07 -18.01
N SER A 103 17.18 -0.09 -18.59
CA SER A 103 16.51 -1.37 -18.26
C SER A 103 16.76 -1.76 -16.79
N ILE A 104 15.78 -2.46 -16.19
CA ILE A 104 15.89 -3.03 -14.86
C ILE A 104 17.06 -4.04 -14.73
N GLU A 105 17.54 -4.60 -15.83
CA GLU A 105 18.69 -5.50 -15.87
C GLU A 105 19.98 -4.84 -15.37
N TYR A 106 20.09 -3.51 -15.53
CA TYR A 106 21.23 -2.73 -15.04
C TYR A 106 21.03 -2.23 -13.59
N ARG A 107 19.91 -2.57 -12.95
CA ARG A 107 19.66 -2.20 -11.56
C ARG A 107 20.57 -3.04 -10.64
N PRO A 108 21.24 -2.43 -9.64
CA PRO A 108 22.05 -3.16 -8.66
C PRO A 108 21.26 -4.31 -8.02
N ALA A 109 21.85 -5.51 -7.96
CA ALA A 109 21.19 -6.71 -7.44
C ALA A 109 20.78 -6.56 -5.96
N GLU A 110 21.51 -5.76 -5.18
CA GLU A 110 21.17 -5.43 -3.78
C GLU A 110 19.76 -4.86 -3.60
N VAL A 111 19.25 -4.15 -4.62
CA VAL A 111 17.89 -3.60 -4.60
C VAL A 111 16.82 -4.69 -4.52
N ASP A 112 17.11 -5.89 -5.04
CA ASP A 112 16.18 -7.01 -5.04
C ASP A 112 16.09 -7.70 -3.68
N HIS A 113 17.12 -7.64 -2.87
CA HIS A 113 17.13 -8.18 -1.51
C HIS A 113 16.25 -7.36 -0.54
N ARG A 114 15.93 -6.10 -0.86
CA ARG A 114 15.06 -5.22 -0.07
C ARG A 114 15.55 -5.01 1.37
N VAL A 115 16.84 -4.98 1.57
CA VAL A 115 17.48 -4.78 2.88
C VAL A 115 17.99 -3.35 3.07
N SER A 116 18.24 -2.64 1.97
CA SER A 116 18.67 -1.24 1.95
C SER A 116 17.50 -0.30 1.69
N PHE A 117 17.55 0.90 2.31
CA PHE A 117 16.59 1.97 2.07
C PHE A 117 16.97 2.80 0.85
N GLY A 118 16.02 3.58 0.35
CA GLY A 118 16.25 4.52 -0.74
C GLY A 118 15.89 3.97 -2.11
N HIS A 119 15.35 2.78 -2.21
CA HIS A 119 14.95 2.14 -3.45
C HIS A 119 13.43 2.10 -3.56
N TRP A 120 12.89 2.83 -4.55
CA TRP A 120 11.46 3.05 -4.70
C TRP A 120 10.91 2.37 -5.94
N GLU A 121 9.66 1.96 -5.84
CA GLU A 121 8.81 1.61 -6.96
C GLU A 121 7.80 2.75 -7.16
N MET A 122 7.58 3.21 -8.41
CA MET A 122 6.64 4.27 -8.71
C MET A 122 5.56 3.79 -9.68
N ASP A 123 4.31 4.15 -9.40
CA ASP A 123 3.14 3.76 -10.19
C ASP A 123 2.08 4.86 -10.16
N THR A 124 1.06 4.72 -11.00
CA THR A 124 -0.08 5.65 -11.00
C THR A 124 -1.39 4.95 -10.67
N VAL A 125 -2.19 5.59 -9.81
CA VAL A 125 -3.56 5.16 -9.51
C VAL A 125 -4.53 6.16 -10.13
N TYR A 126 -5.30 5.70 -11.10
CA TYR A 126 -6.24 6.51 -11.90
C TYR A 126 -7.66 5.94 -11.90
N THR A 127 -8.63 6.78 -12.25
CA THR A 127 -10.05 6.41 -12.32
C THR A 127 -10.33 5.54 -13.54
N SER A 128 -9.94 6.01 -14.73
CA SER A 128 -10.17 5.35 -16.02
C SER A 128 -8.92 5.42 -16.90
N LYS A 129 -8.68 4.36 -17.66
CA LYS A 129 -7.56 4.32 -18.62
C LYS A 129 -7.72 5.37 -19.75
N LYS A 130 -8.97 5.68 -20.12
CA LYS A 130 -9.30 6.58 -21.24
C LYS A 130 -9.05 8.06 -20.89
N ASP A 131 -9.15 8.43 -19.61
CA ASP A 131 -9.10 9.83 -19.17
C ASP A 131 -7.71 10.21 -18.64
N ARG A 132 -6.78 10.46 -19.56
CA ARG A 132 -5.40 10.82 -19.19
C ARG A 132 -5.26 12.24 -18.63
N LEU A 133 -6.21 13.12 -18.94
CA LEU A 133 -6.23 14.52 -18.49
C LEU A 133 -6.93 14.70 -17.13
N LYS A 134 -7.45 13.63 -16.55
CA LYS A 134 -8.06 13.68 -15.22
C LYS A 134 -7.03 13.50 -14.09
N PRO A 135 -7.34 14.06 -12.91
CA PRO A 135 -6.50 13.88 -11.72
C PRO A 135 -6.16 12.42 -11.45
N THR A 136 -4.92 12.20 -11.07
CA THR A 136 -4.30 10.89 -10.89
C THR A 136 -3.44 10.93 -9.64
N LEU A 137 -3.29 9.80 -8.95
CA LEU A 137 -2.37 9.68 -7.83
C LEU A 137 -1.06 9.07 -8.32
N LEU A 138 0.05 9.75 -8.07
CA LEU A 138 1.39 9.19 -8.17
C LEU A 138 1.69 8.50 -6.83
N VAL A 139 2.06 7.25 -6.87
CA VAL A 139 2.34 6.42 -5.69
C VAL A 139 3.78 5.98 -5.75
N LEU A 140 4.55 6.34 -4.74
CA LEU A 140 5.92 5.89 -4.55
C LEU A 140 5.95 4.96 -3.34
N THR A 141 6.42 3.72 -3.55
CA THR A 141 6.55 2.69 -2.52
C THR A 141 8.02 2.39 -2.27
N GLU A 142 8.50 2.64 -1.05
CA GLU A 142 9.85 2.26 -0.64
C GLU A 142 9.93 0.74 -0.44
N ARG A 143 10.95 0.11 -1.04
CA ARG A 143 11.01 -1.36 -1.19
C ARG A 143 11.29 -2.11 0.11
N CYS A 144 12.09 -1.55 1.01
CA CYS A 144 12.46 -2.18 2.29
C CYS A 144 11.34 -2.02 3.33
N SER A 145 10.97 -0.78 3.63
CA SER A 145 9.99 -0.44 4.68
C SER A 145 8.54 -0.51 4.25
N ARG A 146 8.27 -0.56 2.93
CA ARG A 146 6.92 -0.42 2.37
C ARG A 146 6.29 0.94 2.68
N GLN A 147 7.12 1.96 2.90
CA GLN A 147 6.65 3.33 3.06
C GLN A 147 6.02 3.83 1.77
N GLU A 148 4.88 4.48 1.89
CA GLU A 148 4.17 5.06 0.76
C GLU A 148 4.27 6.59 0.82
N MET A 149 4.48 7.21 -0.35
CA MET A 149 4.24 8.62 -0.59
C MET A 149 3.24 8.75 -1.72
N ILE A 150 2.15 9.49 -1.51
CA ILE A 150 1.05 9.59 -2.46
C ILE A 150 0.86 11.05 -2.84
N ILE A 151 1.11 11.37 -4.11
CA ILE A 151 1.00 12.73 -4.62
C ILE A 151 -0.19 12.82 -5.58
N ARG A 152 -1.11 13.76 -5.33
CA ARG A 152 -2.20 14.06 -6.25
C ARG A 152 -1.67 14.90 -7.40
N MET A 153 -1.67 14.34 -8.61
CA MET A 153 -1.30 15.03 -9.85
C MET A 153 -2.55 15.58 -10.55
N ARG A 154 -2.38 16.65 -11.31
CA ARG A 154 -3.43 17.26 -12.13
C ARG A 154 -3.95 16.30 -13.21
N ASP A 155 -3.03 15.57 -13.84
CA ASP A 155 -3.28 14.67 -14.94
C ASP A 155 -2.25 13.51 -14.94
N ARG A 156 -2.39 12.55 -15.89
CA ARG A 156 -1.50 11.41 -16.07
C ARG A 156 -0.54 11.63 -17.25
N THR A 157 0.23 12.70 -17.21
CA THR A 157 1.26 13.00 -18.21
C THR A 157 2.66 12.90 -17.61
N SER A 158 3.68 12.70 -18.48
CA SER A 158 5.08 12.67 -18.03
C SER A 158 5.51 13.99 -17.40
N GLY A 159 5.05 15.12 -17.95
CA GLY A 159 5.28 16.43 -17.34
C GLY A 159 4.69 16.59 -15.96
N SER A 160 3.55 15.95 -15.64
CA SER A 160 2.97 15.97 -14.31
C SER A 160 3.78 15.12 -13.32
N VAL A 161 4.34 13.99 -13.75
CA VAL A 161 5.26 13.18 -12.93
C VAL A 161 6.52 13.96 -12.61
N VAL A 162 7.15 14.59 -13.61
CA VAL A 162 8.35 15.42 -13.40
C VAL A 162 8.06 16.58 -12.44
N ARG A 163 6.92 17.28 -12.60
CA ARG A 163 6.52 18.36 -11.68
C ARG A 163 6.33 17.85 -10.24
N ALA A 164 5.75 16.67 -10.05
CA ALA A 164 5.57 16.07 -8.74
C ALA A 164 6.92 15.76 -8.07
N LEU A 165 7.85 15.14 -8.80
CA LEU A 165 9.19 14.88 -8.30
C LEU A 165 9.98 16.17 -8.02
N ASN A 166 9.82 17.20 -8.86
CA ASN A 166 10.43 18.53 -8.64
C ASN A 166 9.91 19.19 -7.36
N ALA A 167 8.61 19.11 -7.10
CA ALA A 167 8.01 19.63 -5.87
C ALA A 167 8.53 18.88 -4.64
N LEU A 168 8.62 17.56 -4.73
CA LEU A 168 9.14 16.72 -3.65
C LEU A 168 10.63 17.02 -3.36
N GLU A 169 11.45 17.20 -4.40
CA GLU A 169 12.86 17.57 -4.23
C GLU A 169 13.00 18.96 -3.59
N ARG A 170 12.18 19.94 -4.01
CA ARG A 170 12.18 21.27 -3.39
C ARG A 170 11.79 21.25 -1.91
N SER A 171 10.84 20.41 -1.54
CA SER A 171 10.39 20.29 -0.14
C SER A 171 11.43 19.64 0.78
N MET A 172 12.24 18.73 0.26
CA MET A 172 13.26 17.99 1.03
C MET A 172 14.64 18.62 0.95
N GLY A 173 14.91 19.38 -0.10
CA GLY A 173 16.26 19.78 -0.50
C GLY A 173 16.99 18.68 -1.29
N ALA A 174 17.88 19.08 -2.21
CA ALA A 174 18.51 18.15 -3.15
C ALA A 174 19.41 17.10 -2.49
N ALA A 175 20.05 17.43 -1.36
CA ALA A 175 20.94 16.50 -0.64
C ALA A 175 20.14 15.35 0.01
N LYS A 176 19.07 15.68 0.73
CA LYS A 176 18.18 14.69 1.34
C LYS A 176 17.45 13.88 0.29
N PHE A 177 16.93 14.53 -0.77
CA PHE A 177 16.24 13.83 -1.84
C PHE A 177 17.11 12.74 -2.46
N SER A 178 18.36 13.04 -2.83
CA SER A 178 19.25 12.06 -3.46
C SER A 178 19.62 10.87 -2.56
N LYS A 179 19.61 11.05 -1.24
CA LYS A 179 19.80 9.97 -0.27
C LYS A 179 18.53 9.12 -0.11
N VAL A 180 17.36 9.78 -0.08
CA VAL A 180 16.07 9.11 0.11
C VAL A 180 15.60 8.41 -1.18
N PHE A 181 15.88 8.97 -2.35
CA PHE A 181 15.48 8.43 -3.64
C PHE A 181 16.71 8.04 -4.48
N GLN A 182 17.44 7.04 -4.03
CA GLN A 182 18.62 6.54 -4.74
C GLN A 182 18.26 5.95 -6.09
N THR A 183 17.22 5.09 -6.12
CA THR A 183 16.68 4.51 -7.35
C THR A 183 15.16 4.54 -7.36
N ILE A 184 14.59 4.70 -8.54
CA ILE A 184 13.15 4.59 -8.77
C ILE A 184 12.92 3.58 -9.89
N THR A 185 12.08 2.56 -9.63
CA THR A 185 11.69 1.56 -10.63
C THR A 185 10.27 1.84 -11.12
N VAL A 186 10.10 1.91 -12.45
CA VAL A 186 8.82 2.22 -13.11
C VAL A 186 8.47 1.15 -14.15
N ASP A 187 7.21 1.14 -14.60
CA ASP A 187 6.85 0.39 -15.81
C ASP A 187 7.05 1.24 -17.08
N ASN A 188 6.71 0.64 -18.24
CA ASN A 188 6.79 1.31 -19.53
C ASN A 188 5.52 2.15 -19.81
N GLY A 189 4.87 2.70 -18.79
CA GLY A 189 3.75 3.62 -18.94
C GLY A 189 4.18 4.92 -19.62
N SER A 190 3.33 5.46 -20.49
CA SER A 190 3.63 6.71 -21.20
C SER A 190 3.77 7.92 -20.26
N GLU A 191 3.25 7.83 -19.03
CA GLU A 191 3.46 8.80 -17.97
C GLU A 191 4.90 8.82 -17.44
N PHE A 192 5.67 7.77 -17.68
CA PHE A 192 7.07 7.63 -17.27
C PHE A 192 8.05 7.75 -18.47
N SER A 193 7.60 8.28 -19.61
CA SER A 193 8.44 8.36 -20.82
C SER A 193 9.54 9.42 -20.75
N ASP A 194 9.41 10.43 -19.88
CA ASP A 194 10.43 11.47 -19.69
C ASP A 194 11.42 11.07 -18.58
N PHE A 195 12.30 10.11 -18.90
CA PHE A 195 13.28 9.62 -17.93
C PHE A 195 14.33 10.68 -17.57
N GLU A 196 14.73 11.52 -18.55
CA GLU A 196 15.68 12.60 -18.31
C GLU A 196 15.14 13.63 -17.33
N GLY A 197 13.87 14.03 -17.50
CA GLY A 197 13.19 14.94 -16.58
C GLY A 197 13.02 14.33 -15.19
N MET A 198 12.78 13.01 -15.09
CA MET A 198 12.71 12.32 -13.80
C MET A 198 14.07 12.23 -13.10
N GLU A 199 15.15 11.97 -13.82
CA GLU A 199 16.50 11.86 -13.24
C GLU A 199 17.13 13.23 -12.94
N LYS A 200 16.80 14.28 -13.70
CA LYS A 200 17.40 15.61 -13.56
C LYS A 200 16.96 16.30 -12.27
N SER A 201 17.92 16.85 -11.53
CA SER A 201 17.61 17.67 -10.34
C SER A 201 17.01 19.03 -10.75
N ALA A 202 15.95 19.42 -10.04
CA ALA A 202 15.34 20.75 -10.16
C ALA A 202 16.12 21.85 -9.41
N LEU A 203 17.01 21.46 -8.50
CA LEU A 203 17.77 22.37 -7.61
C LEU A 203 19.25 22.43 -7.97
N ARG A 204 19.81 21.38 -8.60
CA ARG A 204 21.24 21.30 -8.91
C ARG A 204 21.44 21.18 -10.43
N LYS A 205 22.00 22.20 -11.03
CA LYS A 205 22.35 22.18 -12.46
C LYS A 205 23.31 21.01 -12.77
N ARG A 206 23.06 20.29 -13.86
CA ARG A 206 23.89 19.18 -14.37
C ARG A 206 24.11 17.99 -13.42
N LYS A 207 23.28 17.83 -12.36
CA LYS A 207 23.34 16.66 -11.47
C LYS A 207 22.03 15.86 -11.55
N ALA A 208 22.17 14.55 -11.55
CA ALA A 208 21.04 13.65 -11.36
C ALA A 208 20.59 13.67 -9.89
N ARG A 209 19.28 13.62 -9.65
CA ARG A 209 18.69 13.49 -8.31
C ARG A 209 18.44 12.03 -7.91
N THR A 210 18.26 11.16 -8.89
CA THR A 210 17.94 9.73 -8.72
C THR A 210 18.32 8.98 -9.99
N LYS A 211 18.34 7.65 -9.95
CA LYS A 211 18.44 6.79 -11.13
C LYS A 211 17.12 6.06 -11.36
N VAL A 212 16.60 6.10 -12.60
CA VAL A 212 15.33 5.48 -12.97
C VAL A 212 15.58 4.19 -13.75
N TYR A 213 14.91 3.11 -13.36
CA TYR A 213 14.97 1.81 -14.02
C TYR A 213 13.59 1.39 -14.52
N TYR A 214 13.53 0.83 -15.72
CA TYR A 214 12.31 0.39 -16.37
C TYR A 214 12.17 -1.13 -16.31
N CYS A 215 11.03 -1.60 -15.79
CA CYS A 215 10.68 -3.02 -15.77
C CYS A 215 10.49 -3.57 -17.18
N HIS A 216 10.63 -4.87 -17.34
CA HIS A 216 10.22 -5.56 -18.55
C HIS A 216 8.71 -5.43 -18.78
N ALA A 217 8.32 -5.36 -20.04
CA ALA A 217 6.90 -5.31 -20.39
C ALA A 217 6.19 -6.59 -19.87
N HIS A 218 5.01 -6.39 -19.26
CA HIS A 218 4.16 -7.47 -18.70
C HIS A 218 4.73 -8.25 -17.50
N ARG A 219 5.89 -7.89 -16.95
CA ARG A 219 6.44 -8.49 -15.72
C ARG A 219 6.04 -7.72 -14.45
N SER A 220 4.76 -7.73 -14.11
CA SER A 220 4.23 -7.00 -12.93
C SER A 220 4.85 -7.46 -11.59
N TYR A 221 5.41 -8.66 -11.51
CA TYR A 221 6.05 -9.18 -10.30
C TYR A 221 7.35 -8.43 -9.94
N GLU A 222 8.00 -7.77 -10.90
CA GLU A 222 9.18 -6.94 -10.68
C GLU A 222 8.87 -5.71 -9.80
N ARG A 223 7.56 -5.32 -9.72
CA ARG A 223 7.01 -4.24 -8.89
C ARG A 223 5.92 -4.73 -7.93
N GLY A 224 6.15 -5.86 -7.28
CA GLY A 224 5.17 -6.47 -6.38
C GLY A 224 4.80 -5.61 -5.17
N SER A 225 5.62 -4.63 -4.77
CA SER A 225 5.32 -3.71 -3.67
C SER A 225 4.18 -2.78 -4.05
N ASN A 226 4.23 -2.16 -5.23
CA ASN A 226 3.19 -1.26 -5.74
C ASN A 226 1.83 -1.95 -5.89
N GLU A 227 1.80 -3.21 -6.32
CA GLU A 227 0.53 -3.94 -6.43
C GLU A 227 -0.19 -4.04 -5.08
N ASN A 228 0.54 -4.28 -4.00
CA ASN A 228 -0.02 -4.31 -2.65
C ASN A 228 -0.41 -2.91 -2.14
N ALA A 229 0.39 -1.88 -2.41
CA ALA A 229 0.07 -0.49 -2.11
C ALA A 229 -1.24 -0.08 -2.80
N ASN A 230 -1.36 -0.35 -4.08
CA ASN A 230 -2.55 -0.05 -4.87
C ASN A 230 -3.80 -0.76 -4.33
N LYS A 231 -3.68 -2.00 -3.82
CA LYS A 231 -4.80 -2.71 -3.14
C LYS A 231 -5.25 -2.00 -1.86
N LEU A 232 -4.31 -1.44 -1.09
CA LEU A 232 -4.64 -0.67 0.12
C LEU A 232 -5.28 0.67 -0.24
N ILE A 233 -4.72 1.42 -1.20
CA ILE A 233 -5.30 2.67 -1.72
C ILE A 233 -6.73 2.45 -2.20
N ARG A 234 -6.98 1.34 -2.91
CA ARG A 234 -8.31 0.99 -3.44
C ARG A 234 -9.35 0.63 -2.38
N ARG A 235 -8.98 0.46 -1.12
CA ARG A 235 -9.95 0.39 -0.01
C ARG A 235 -10.60 1.75 0.28
N HIS A 236 -9.87 2.85 0.03
CA HIS A 236 -10.34 4.23 0.22
C HIS A 236 -10.86 4.85 -1.08
N PHE A 237 -10.16 4.60 -2.17
CA PHE A 237 -10.51 5.06 -3.51
C PHE A 237 -10.79 3.86 -4.44
N PRO A 238 -11.98 3.23 -4.38
CA PRO A 238 -12.37 2.11 -5.25
C PRO A 238 -12.20 2.45 -6.73
N LYS A 239 -12.15 1.43 -7.60
CA LYS A 239 -12.19 1.66 -9.05
C LYS A 239 -13.48 2.41 -9.42
N GLY A 240 -13.35 3.45 -10.24
CA GLY A 240 -14.45 4.32 -10.61
C GLY A 240 -14.60 5.57 -9.72
N THR A 241 -13.85 5.68 -8.60
CA THR A 241 -13.84 6.91 -7.80
C THR A 241 -13.35 8.08 -8.65
N ASP A 242 -14.12 9.16 -8.71
CA ASP A 242 -13.71 10.40 -9.37
C ASP A 242 -12.65 11.12 -8.52
N LEU A 243 -11.38 11.00 -8.94
CA LEU A 243 -10.26 11.63 -8.24
C LEU A 243 -10.25 13.16 -8.35
N SER A 244 -11.08 13.76 -9.22
CA SER A 244 -11.22 15.22 -9.27
C SER A 244 -11.87 15.78 -8.00
N LYS A 245 -12.75 14.99 -7.38
CA LYS A 245 -13.47 15.32 -6.14
C LYS A 245 -12.69 14.95 -4.87
N VAL A 246 -11.53 14.30 -5.00
CA VAL A 246 -10.69 13.91 -3.87
C VAL A 246 -9.75 15.06 -3.53
N SER A 247 -9.80 15.56 -2.30
CA SER A 247 -8.92 16.63 -1.84
C SER A 247 -7.50 16.14 -1.52
N VAL A 248 -6.54 17.07 -1.47
CA VAL A 248 -5.15 16.75 -1.06
C VAL A 248 -5.13 16.21 0.38
N GLN A 249 -5.97 16.77 1.26
CA GLN A 249 -6.09 16.32 2.65
C GLN A 249 -6.59 14.86 2.74
N GLN A 250 -7.57 14.48 1.91
CA GLN A 250 -8.03 13.10 1.85
C GLN A 250 -6.94 12.14 1.36
N VAL A 251 -6.11 12.56 0.41
CA VAL A 251 -4.95 11.78 -0.03
C VAL A 251 -3.94 11.61 1.10
N ALA A 252 -3.61 12.68 1.82
CA ALA A 252 -2.70 12.65 2.97
C ALA A 252 -3.22 11.76 4.12
N MET A 253 -4.53 11.78 4.39
CA MET A 253 -5.16 10.86 5.36
C MET A 253 -5.00 9.40 4.96
N VAL A 254 -5.18 9.09 3.67
CA VAL A 254 -5.00 7.72 3.16
C VAL A 254 -3.53 7.30 3.19
N GLU A 255 -2.60 8.19 2.86
CA GLU A 255 -1.16 7.96 2.98
C GLU A 255 -0.77 7.65 4.43
N THR A 256 -1.20 8.46 5.39
CA THR A 256 -0.97 8.23 6.83
C THR A 256 -1.55 6.87 7.26
N TRP A 257 -2.79 6.58 6.85
CA TRP A 257 -3.45 5.32 7.17
C TRP A 257 -2.67 4.11 6.65
N ILE A 258 -2.17 4.15 5.41
CA ILE A 258 -1.40 3.07 4.80
C ILE A 258 -0.07 2.88 5.53
N ASN A 259 0.58 3.96 5.91
CA ASN A 259 1.88 3.93 6.58
C ASN A 259 1.77 3.51 8.05
N ASP A 260 0.61 3.67 8.68
CA ASP A 260 0.29 3.18 10.03
C ASP A 260 -0.41 1.80 10.02
N TYR A 261 -0.61 1.21 8.84
CA TYR A 261 -1.24 -0.11 8.71
C TYR A 261 -0.22 -1.23 9.03
N PRO A 262 -0.46 -2.10 10.04
CA PRO A 262 0.45 -3.20 10.38
C PRO A 262 0.54 -4.21 9.23
N ARG A 263 1.76 -4.56 8.83
CA ARG A 263 2.01 -5.46 7.69
C ARG A 263 2.69 -6.74 8.15
N ARG A 264 2.14 -7.89 7.77
CA ARG A 264 2.71 -9.21 8.11
C ARG A 264 4.16 -9.34 7.63
N ILE A 265 4.45 -8.84 6.42
CA ILE A 265 5.81 -8.88 5.82
C ILE A 265 6.85 -8.08 6.61
N LEU A 266 6.41 -7.14 7.44
CA LEU A 266 7.25 -6.33 8.34
C LEU A 266 7.20 -6.84 9.79
N GLY A 267 6.85 -8.12 10.00
CA GLY A 267 6.69 -8.65 11.36
C GLY A 267 5.56 -7.95 12.14
N TRP A 268 4.52 -7.52 11.47
CA TRP A 268 3.39 -6.74 12.01
C TRP A 268 3.74 -5.32 12.48
N LYS A 269 4.95 -4.84 12.19
CA LYS A 269 5.29 -3.42 12.33
C LYS A 269 4.59 -2.59 11.24
N THR A 270 4.50 -1.29 11.46
CA THR A 270 4.03 -0.33 10.47
C THR A 270 5.19 0.19 9.62
N SER A 271 4.90 0.70 8.43
CA SER A 271 5.94 1.30 7.58
C SER A 271 6.60 2.49 8.28
N ASN A 272 5.82 3.32 8.98
CA ASN A 272 6.32 4.46 9.75
C ASN A 272 7.30 4.04 10.85
N MET A 273 7.06 2.92 11.56
CA MET A 273 7.98 2.42 12.60
C MET A 273 9.36 2.06 12.06
N ILE A 274 9.44 1.67 10.78
CA ILE A 274 10.68 1.23 10.14
C ILE A 274 11.37 2.39 9.40
N PHE A 275 10.58 3.19 8.66
CA PHE A 275 11.11 4.21 7.77
C PHE A 275 11.52 5.50 8.50
N ARG A 276 10.69 6.02 9.41
CA ARG A 276 10.95 7.31 10.07
C ARG A 276 12.30 7.39 10.77
N PRO A 277 12.73 6.38 11.57
CA PRO A 277 14.03 6.45 12.25
C PRO A 277 15.21 6.53 11.29
N TRP A 278 15.08 6.01 10.07
CA TRP A 278 16.09 6.14 9.03
C TRP A 278 15.96 7.50 8.31
N PHE A 279 14.76 7.91 7.93
CA PHE A 279 14.48 9.14 7.19
C PHE A 279 14.88 10.40 7.93
N ASP A 280 14.70 10.43 9.26
CA ASP A 280 15.00 11.60 10.11
C ASP A 280 16.51 11.81 10.26
N ARG A 281 17.32 10.78 9.98
CA ARG A 281 18.79 10.85 9.99
C ARG A 281 19.40 11.31 8.67
N GLN A 282 18.63 11.43 7.60
CA GLN A 282 19.09 11.91 6.30
C GLN A 282 19.04 13.44 6.24
#